data_caa2299d11dfe2236cf71d24b198f0cf
#
_entry.id   caa2299d11dfe2236cf71d24b198f0cf
#
_cell.length_a   1.000
_cell.length_b   1.000
_cell.length_c   1.000
_cell.angle_alpha   90.00
_cell.angle_beta   90.00
_cell.angle_gamma   90.00
#
_symmetry.space_group_name_H-M   'P 1'
#
loop_
_entity.id
_entity.type
_entity.pdbx_description
1 polymer ?
#
loop_
_entity_poly.entity_id
_entity_poly.type
_entity_poly.pdbx_seq_one_letter_code
_entity_poly.pdbx_strand_id
1 'polypeptide(L)'
;PGPLWATRVMIDHPRLVRAIHEDYFAAGASLATTNTYNILHDRLIPHGLDALYHALHLRALAEAHEARAAAGRGLIAGSMGPLGESYRPDLTPPIEVSTALYAEKAKLLAAHVDVILIETISSLDLARGALQGARTTDRPVWLSVSVQDRDGTRLRSGEPVAALAEVLAETPADAVLANCSMP
;
A
#
# COMPACT_ATOMS: atom_id res chain seq x y z
N PRO A 1 13.91 -8.57 11.32
CA PRO A 1 13.79 -8.02 9.98
C PRO A 1 14.44 -6.64 9.96
N GLY A 2 15.25 -6.33 8.94
CA GLY A 2 15.86 -5.00 8.79
C GLY A 2 14.83 -3.95 8.36
N PRO A 3 15.20 -2.66 8.37
CA PRO A 3 14.26 -1.54 8.16
C PRO A 3 13.58 -1.52 6.79
N LEU A 4 14.07 -2.25 5.80
CA LEU A 4 13.44 -2.36 4.47
C LEU A 4 12.53 -3.59 4.30
N TRP A 5 12.37 -4.43 5.32
CA TRP A 5 11.45 -5.57 5.35
C TRP A 5 11.43 -6.39 4.04
N ALA A 6 10.23 -6.52 3.44
CA ALA A 6 9.99 -7.28 2.22
C ALA A 6 10.72 -6.69 0.98
N THR A 7 10.99 -5.38 0.96
CA THR A 7 11.80 -4.76 -0.10
C THR A 7 13.22 -5.35 -0.10
N ARG A 8 13.82 -5.54 1.07
CA ARG A 8 15.15 -6.14 1.21
C ARG A 8 15.15 -7.60 0.75
N VAL A 9 14.10 -8.34 1.12
CA VAL A 9 13.93 -9.74 0.66
C VAL A 9 13.90 -9.81 -0.86
N MET A 10 13.17 -8.94 -1.52
CA MET A 10 13.11 -8.90 -2.99
C MET A 10 14.49 -8.59 -3.62
N ILE A 11 15.32 -7.76 -2.97
CA ILE A 11 16.68 -7.45 -3.43
C ILE A 11 17.58 -8.67 -3.29
N ASP A 12 17.62 -9.27 -2.10
CA ASP A 12 18.57 -10.32 -1.72
C ASP A 12 18.19 -11.71 -2.25
N HIS A 13 16.89 -11.96 -2.42
CA HIS A 13 16.34 -13.25 -2.84
C HIS A 13 15.43 -13.09 -4.07
N PRO A 14 16.04 -12.92 -5.27
CA PRO A 14 15.28 -12.78 -6.51
C PRO A 14 14.30 -13.93 -6.71
N ARG A 15 13.05 -13.59 -7.12
CA ARG A 15 11.97 -14.53 -7.41
C ARG A 15 11.30 -15.17 -6.18
N LEU A 16 11.75 -14.89 -4.94
CA LEU A 16 11.08 -15.43 -3.75
C LEU A 16 9.67 -14.87 -3.60
N VAL A 17 9.48 -13.58 -3.87
CA VAL A 17 8.16 -12.92 -3.82
C VAL A 17 7.22 -13.53 -4.86
N ARG A 18 7.72 -13.81 -6.07
CA ARG A 18 6.96 -14.52 -7.09
C ARG A 18 6.49 -15.89 -6.59
N ALA A 19 7.39 -16.70 -6.03
CA ALA A 19 7.04 -18.01 -5.50
C ALA A 19 5.96 -17.93 -4.42
N ILE A 20 6.04 -16.93 -3.53
CA ILE A 20 5.00 -16.68 -2.52
C ILE A 20 3.66 -16.36 -3.17
N HIS A 21 3.61 -15.52 -4.20
CA HIS A 21 2.38 -15.24 -4.92
C HIS A 21 1.81 -16.49 -5.61
N GLU A 22 2.67 -17.32 -6.22
CA GLU A 22 2.27 -18.59 -6.83
C GLU A 22 1.64 -19.53 -5.79
N ASP A 23 2.23 -19.67 -4.61
CA ASP A 23 1.70 -20.48 -3.51
C ASP A 23 0.33 -19.99 -3.04
N TYR A 24 0.15 -18.66 -2.90
CA TYR A 24 -1.16 -18.08 -2.52
C TYR A 24 -2.21 -18.32 -3.61
N PHE A 25 -1.88 -18.16 -4.89
CA PHE A 25 -2.80 -18.48 -5.98
C PHE A 25 -3.16 -19.98 -6.01
N ALA A 26 -2.19 -20.86 -5.77
CA ALA A 26 -2.42 -22.30 -5.65
C ALA A 26 -3.34 -22.64 -4.47
N ALA A 27 -3.20 -21.94 -3.34
CA ALA A 27 -4.06 -22.05 -2.17
C ALA A 27 -5.47 -21.46 -2.36
N GLY A 28 -5.76 -20.81 -3.49
CA GLY A 28 -7.10 -20.31 -3.80
C GLY A 28 -7.25 -18.79 -3.75
N ALA A 29 -6.18 -18.02 -3.53
CA ALA A 29 -6.27 -16.57 -3.56
C ALA A 29 -6.78 -16.09 -4.93
N SER A 30 -7.63 -15.06 -4.92
CA SER A 30 -8.17 -14.41 -6.10
C SER A 30 -7.49 -13.07 -6.42
N LEU A 31 -6.62 -12.59 -5.52
CA LEU A 31 -5.92 -11.32 -5.64
C LEU A 31 -4.51 -11.45 -5.03
N ALA A 32 -3.51 -10.97 -5.75
CA ALA A 32 -2.15 -10.80 -5.25
C ALA A 32 -1.88 -9.32 -4.95
N THR A 33 -1.41 -9.02 -3.75
CA THR A 33 -0.96 -7.68 -3.38
C THR A 33 0.52 -7.54 -3.69
N THR A 34 0.90 -6.56 -4.50
CA THR A 34 2.29 -6.36 -4.91
C THR A 34 3.21 -6.05 -3.72
N ASN A 35 4.46 -6.49 -3.78
CA ASN A 35 5.46 -6.20 -2.74
C ASN A 35 5.99 -4.75 -2.83
N THR A 36 5.08 -3.78 -2.98
CA THR A 36 5.38 -2.35 -3.11
C THR A 36 5.09 -1.55 -1.85
N TYR A 37 4.52 -2.17 -0.82
CA TYR A 37 4.14 -1.52 0.45
C TYR A 37 5.21 -0.55 0.97
N ASN A 38 6.42 -1.05 1.14
CA ASN A 38 7.52 -0.33 1.78
C ASN A 38 8.49 0.32 0.77
N ILE A 39 8.16 0.37 -0.52
CA ILE A 39 8.94 1.10 -1.51
C ILE A 39 8.45 2.55 -1.52
N LEU A 40 9.06 3.36 -0.67
CA LEU A 40 8.75 4.77 -0.44
C LEU A 40 10.06 5.56 -0.33
N HIS A 41 10.08 6.81 -0.79
CA HIS A 41 11.28 7.66 -0.75
C HIS A 41 11.83 7.82 0.67
N ASP A 42 10.96 8.08 1.65
CA ASP A 42 11.33 8.22 3.07
C ASP A 42 11.94 6.95 3.68
N ARG A 43 11.65 5.78 3.08
CA ARG A 43 12.24 4.50 3.49
C ARG A 43 13.53 4.19 2.76
N LEU A 44 13.66 4.60 1.50
CA LEU A 44 14.82 4.29 0.65
C LEU A 44 15.98 5.26 0.85
N ILE A 45 15.72 6.55 1.04
CA ILE A 45 16.73 7.60 1.22
C ILE A 45 17.72 7.28 2.34
N PRO A 46 17.31 6.89 3.56
CA PRO A 46 18.23 6.58 4.64
C PRO A 46 19.19 5.42 4.36
N HIS A 47 18.87 4.60 3.36
CA HIS A 47 19.66 3.43 2.96
C HIS A 47 20.43 3.62 1.65
N GLY A 48 20.39 4.83 1.06
CA GLY A 48 21.06 5.10 -0.21
C GLY A 48 20.44 4.38 -1.41
N LEU A 49 19.18 3.95 -1.31
CA LEU A 49 18.49 3.13 -2.33
C LEU A 49 17.43 3.89 -3.12
N ASP A 50 17.30 5.20 -2.90
CA ASP A 50 16.26 6.01 -3.53
C ASP A 50 16.33 6.01 -5.06
N ALA A 51 17.53 5.97 -5.62
CA ALA A 51 17.74 5.83 -7.06
C ALA A 51 17.15 4.53 -7.64
N LEU A 52 16.85 3.54 -6.81
CA LEU A 52 16.22 2.26 -7.21
C LEU A 52 14.70 2.29 -7.10
N TYR A 53 14.09 3.38 -6.65
CA TYR A 53 12.64 3.50 -6.41
C TYR A 53 11.81 2.93 -7.57
N HIS A 54 12.05 3.40 -8.76
CA HIS A 54 11.34 2.98 -9.97
C HIS A 54 11.61 1.50 -10.31
N ALA A 55 12.88 1.09 -10.31
CA ALA A 55 13.28 -0.28 -10.63
C ALA A 55 12.70 -1.31 -9.66
N LEU A 56 12.64 -0.98 -8.37
CA LEU A 56 12.05 -1.84 -7.35
C LEU A 56 10.53 -2.01 -7.54
N HIS A 57 9.82 -0.94 -7.90
CA HIS A 57 8.40 -1.05 -8.23
C HIS A 57 8.16 -1.96 -9.43
N LEU A 58 8.87 -1.72 -10.54
CA LEU A 58 8.74 -2.55 -11.74
C LEU A 58 9.05 -4.02 -11.48
N ARG A 59 10.04 -4.29 -10.65
CA ARG A 59 10.36 -5.66 -10.24
C ARG A 59 9.24 -6.31 -9.43
N ALA A 60 8.71 -5.63 -8.41
CA ALA A 60 7.61 -6.15 -7.62
C ALA A 60 6.37 -6.44 -8.47
N LEU A 61 6.08 -5.56 -9.43
CA LEU A 61 5.00 -5.73 -10.39
C LEU A 61 5.24 -6.94 -11.30
N ALA A 62 6.45 -7.09 -11.85
CA ALA A 62 6.80 -8.23 -12.70
C ALA A 62 6.61 -9.57 -11.96
N GLU A 63 7.08 -9.68 -10.71
CA GLU A 63 6.94 -10.90 -9.91
C GLU A 63 5.46 -11.27 -9.66
N ALA A 64 4.60 -10.27 -9.40
CA ALA A 64 3.16 -10.50 -9.25
C ALA A 64 2.49 -10.90 -10.58
N HIS A 65 2.85 -10.25 -11.69
CA HIS A 65 2.33 -10.59 -13.01
C HIS A 65 2.73 -11.99 -13.47
N GLU A 66 3.99 -12.38 -13.26
CA GLU A 66 4.47 -13.72 -13.61
C GLU A 66 3.73 -14.79 -12.81
N ALA A 67 3.49 -14.56 -11.50
CA ALA A 67 2.72 -15.48 -10.68
C ALA A 67 1.26 -15.59 -11.13
N ARG A 68 0.61 -14.45 -11.47
CA ARG A 68 -0.75 -14.44 -12.03
C ARG A 68 -0.82 -15.20 -13.35
N ALA A 69 0.15 -14.99 -14.23
CA ALA A 69 0.21 -15.68 -15.52
C ALA A 69 0.35 -17.20 -15.34
N ALA A 70 1.19 -17.65 -14.41
CA ALA A 70 1.34 -19.06 -14.06
C ALA A 70 0.04 -19.67 -13.50
N ALA A 71 -0.70 -18.91 -12.69
CA ALA A 71 -2.00 -19.33 -12.14
C ALA A 71 -3.13 -19.31 -13.16
N GLY A 72 -2.99 -18.57 -14.26
CA GLY A 72 -4.04 -18.38 -15.29
C GLY A 72 -5.27 -17.62 -14.82
N ARG A 73 -5.23 -16.98 -13.63
CA ARG A 73 -6.37 -16.30 -12.99
C ARG A 73 -5.92 -15.28 -11.93
N GLY A 74 -6.85 -14.48 -11.46
CA GLY A 74 -6.67 -13.56 -10.34
C GLY A 74 -6.42 -12.11 -10.76
N LEU A 75 -6.47 -11.23 -9.77
CA LEU A 75 -6.24 -9.79 -9.88
C LEU A 75 -4.92 -9.41 -9.19
N ILE A 76 -4.44 -8.22 -9.50
CA ILE A 76 -3.26 -7.60 -8.87
C ILE A 76 -3.67 -6.30 -8.20
N ALA A 77 -3.42 -6.19 -6.89
CA ALA A 77 -3.55 -4.96 -6.13
C ALA A 77 -2.18 -4.30 -5.97
N GLY A 78 -2.08 -3.04 -6.36
CA GLY A 78 -0.89 -2.21 -6.15
C GLY A 78 -0.87 -1.66 -4.72
N SER A 79 0.02 -2.18 -3.89
CA SER A 79 0.10 -1.79 -2.48
C SER A 79 0.75 -0.43 -2.29
N MET A 80 0.10 0.43 -1.51
CA MET A 80 0.62 1.72 -1.05
C MET A 80 0.54 1.78 0.48
N GLY A 81 1.67 1.57 1.14
CA GLY A 81 1.79 1.67 2.60
C GLY A 81 1.81 3.12 3.11
N PRO A 82 1.77 3.31 4.44
CA PRO A 82 1.78 4.63 5.05
C PRO A 82 3.14 5.34 4.89
N LEU A 83 3.11 6.64 4.64
CA LEU A 83 4.26 7.51 4.73
C LEU A 83 4.70 7.67 6.20
N GLY A 84 5.96 8.04 6.40
CA GLY A 84 6.57 8.05 7.74
C GLY A 84 6.88 6.64 8.22
N GLU A 85 6.10 6.09 9.10
CA GLU A 85 6.22 4.70 9.58
C GLU A 85 4.85 4.06 9.81
N SER A 86 4.78 2.72 9.68
CA SER A 86 3.59 1.97 10.04
C SER A 86 3.27 2.18 11.52
N TYR A 87 1.99 2.44 11.82
CA TYR A 87 1.48 2.69 13.18
C TYR A 87 2.01 3.96 13.88
N ARG A 88 2.62 4.88 13.14
CA ARG A 88 3.16 6.15 13.64
C ARG A 88 2.43 7.34 12.98
N PRO A 89 1.15 7.58 13.38
CA PRO A 89 0.39 8.72 12.85
C PRO A 89 1.04 10.08 13.14
N ASP A 90 1.87 10.15 14.18
CA ASP A 90 2.67 11.33 14.55
C ASP A 90 3.75 11.69 13.51
N LEU A 91 4.10 10.77 12.62
CA LEU A 91 5.05 10.98 11.52
C LEU A 91 4.37 11.24 10.17
N THR A 92 3.05 11.43 10.15
CA THR A 92 2.30 11.74 8.92
C THR A 92 2.76 13.08 8.36
N PRO A 93 3.24 13.14 7.10
CA PRO A 93 3.55 14.41 6.45
C PRO A 93 2.28 15.28 6.26
N PRO A 94 2.42 16.59 6.01
CA PRO A 94 1.31 17.44 5.61
C PRO A 94 0.53 16.85 4.42
N ILE A 95 -0.78 17.13 4.35
CA ILE A 95 -1.68 16.52 3.36
C ILE A 95 -1.18 16.76 1.92
N GLU A 96 -0.72 17.96 1.62
CA GLU A 96 -0.22 18.33 0.29
C GLU A 96 1.02 17.50 -0.10
N VAL A 97 1.92 17.27 0.84
CA VAL A 97 3.12 16.45 0.65
C VAL A 97 2.72 14.98 0.46
N SER A 98 1.83 14.50 1.31
CA SER A 98 1.29 13.13 1.21
C SER A 98 0.60 12.92 -0.14
N THR A 99 -0.23 13.87 -0.57
CA THR A 99 -0.94 13.82 -1.86
C THR A 99 0.04 13.70 -3.02
N ALA A 100 1.10 14.50 -3.04
CA ALA A 100 2.10 14.48 -4.12
C ALA A 100 2.83 13.12 -4.19
N LEU A 101 3.30 12.60 -3.04
CA LEU A 101 4.02 11.34 -2.96
C LEU A 101 3.14 10.14 -3.33
N TYR A 102 1.89 10.13 -2.87
CA TYR A 102 0.95 9.07 -3.25
C TYR A 102 0.54 9.16 -4.71
N ALA A 103 0.40 10.36 -5.28
CA ALA A 103 0.10 10.55 -6.71
C ALA A 103 1.23 10.02 -7.61
N GLU A 104 2.49 10.26 -7.24
CA GLU A 104 3.64 9.71 -7.95
C GLU A 104 3.59 8.18 -7.97
N LYS A 105 3.44 7.57 -6.80
CA LYS A 105 3.38 6.11 -6.66
C LYS A 105 2.16 5.52 -7.38
N ALA A 106 0.99 6.14 -7.23
CA ALA A 106 -0.23 5.69 -7.89
C ALA A 106 -0.10 5.69 -9.41
N LYS A 107 0.46 6.73 -10.02
CA LYS A 107 0.71 6.82 -11.46
C LYS A 107 1.64 5.70 -11.96
N LEU A 108 2.68 5.37 -11.18
CA LEU A 108 3.60 4.29 -11.52
C LEU A 108 2.88 2.93 -11.47
N LEU A 109 2.04 2.70 -10.47
CA LEU A 109 1.31 1.44 -10.30
C LEU A 109 0.16 1.27 -11.29
N ALA A 110 -0.56 2.34 -11.61
CA ALA A 110 -1.85 2.32 -12.33
C ALA A 110 -1.80 1.60 -13.68
N ALA A 111 -0.67 1.67 -14.41
CA ALA A 111 -0.51 0.99 -15.69
C ALA A 111 -0.43 -0.55 -15.56
N HIS A 112 -0.17 -1.05 -14.34
CA HIS A 112 0.19 -2.45 -14.11
C HIS A 112 -0.73 -3.20 -13.14
N VAL A 113 -1.73 -2.54 -12.54
CA VAL A 113 -2.57 -3.16 -11.52
C VAL A 113 -4.04 -3.06 -11.85
N ASP A 114 -4.84 -3.93 -11.27
CA ASP A 114 -6.30 -3.93 -11.44
C ASP A 114 -6.95 -2.98 -10.42
N VAL A 115 -6.33 -2.80 -9.24
CA VAL A 115 -6.79 -1.94 -8.14
C VAL A 115 -5.60 -1.33 -7.41
N ILE A 116 -5.74 -0.11 -6.92
CA ILE A 116 -4.80 0.50 -5.97
C ILE A 116 -5.29 0.20 -4.56
N LEU A 117 -4.45 -0.43 -3.75
CA LEU A 117 -4.71 -0.73 -2.35
C LEU A 117 -3.87 0.19 -1.45
N ILE A 118 -4.51 1.18 -0.89
CA ILE A 118 -3.95 2.00 0.19
C ILE A 118 -4.15 1.22 1.49
N GLU A 119 -3.08 0.86 2.19
CA GLU A 119 -3.21 -0.01 3.35
C GLU A 119 -2.47 0.47 4.60
N THR A 120 -2.95 0.01 5.78
CA THR A 120 -2.39 0.32 7.10
C THR A 120 -2.45 1.81 7.45
N ILE A 121 -3.45 2.51 6.96
CA ILE A 121 -3.62 3.94 7.20
C ILE A 121 -4.09 4.16 8.64
N SER A 122 -3.38 5.01 9.36
CA SER A 122 -3.49 5.16 10.81
C SER A 122 -4.09 6.50 11.28
N SER A 123 -4.34 7.45 10.37
CA SER A 123 -4.93 8.77 10.66
C SER A 123 -5.82 9.28 9.53
N LEU A 124 -6.70 10.24 9.82
CA LEU A 124 -7.57 10.86 8.82
C LEU A 124 -6.79 11.69 7.81
N ASP A 125 -5.78 12.44 8.26
CA ASP A 125 -4.96 13.26 7.35
C ASP A 125 -4.17 12.42 6.37
N LEU A 126 -3.62 11.28 6.82
CA LEU A 126 -2.95 10.34 5.93
C LEU A 126 -3.93 9.72 4.93
N ALA A 127 -5.17 9.41 5.38
CA ALA A 127 -6.22 8.91 4.50
C ALA A 127 -6.57 9.95 3.41
N ARG A 128 -6.73 11.24 3.79
CA ARG A 128 -6.98 12.32 2.82
C ARG A 128 -5.88 12.41 1.77
N GLY A 129 -4.63 12.54 2.20
CA GLY A 129 -3.51 12.65 1.27
C GLY A 129 -3.37 11.43 0.36
N ALA A 130 -3.55 10.22 0.90
CA ALA A 130 -3.45 8.99 0.13
C ALA A 130 -4.57 8.85 -0.90
N LEU A 131 -5.81 9.14 -0.52
CA LEU A 131 -6.95 9.11 -1.45
C LEU A 131 -6.83 10.15 -2.55
N GLN A 132 -6.51 11.41 -2.20
CA GLN A 132 -6.31 12.49 -3.18
C GLN A 132 -5.21 12.11 -4.19
N GLY A 133 -4.09 11.54 -3.70
CA GLY A 133 -3.01 11.08 -4.56
C GLY A 133 -3.42 9.92 -5.47
N ALA A 134 -4.07 8.89 -4.93
CA ALA A 134 -4.49 7.72 -5.70
C ALA A 134 -5.54 8.07 -6.77
N ARG A 135 -6.46 8.98 -6.46
CA ARG A 135 -7.52 9.44 -7.38
C ARG A 135 -7.02 10.30 -8.54
N THR A 136 -5.72 10.59 -8.63
CA THR A 136 -5.10 11.14 -9.86
C THR A 136 -5.04 10.11 -10.99
N THR A 137 -5.47 8.87 -10.76
CA THR A 137 -5.54 7.76 -11.73
C THR A 137 -6.96 7.25 -11.86
N ASP A 138 -7.26 6.54 -12.96
CA ASP A 138 -8.58 5.95 -13.23
C ASP A 138 -8.76 4.54 -12.63
N ARG A 139 -7.85 4.09 -11.76
CA ARG A 139 -7.97 2.76 -11.14
C ARG A 139 -8.93 2.79 -9.96
N PRO A 140 -9.66 1.70 -9.73
CA PRO A 140 -10.37 1.51 -8.47
C PRO A 140 -9.40 1.67 -7.29
N VAL A 141 -9.85 2.34 -6.22
CA VAL A 141 -9.06 2.62 -5.02
C VAL A 141 -9.73 2.00 -3.81
N TRP A 142 -9.01 1.12 -3.14
CA TRP A 142 -9.43 0.55 -1.86
C TRP A 142 -8.63 1.19 -0.74
N LEU A 143 -9.31 1.63 0.31
CA LEU A 143 -8.70 2.21 1.51
C LEU A 143 -8.80 1.21 2.66
N SER A 144 -7.67 0.78 3.19
CA SER A 144 -7.59 -0.06 4.38
C SER A 144 -6.96 0.69 5.55
N VAL A 145 -7.69 0.76 6.65
CA VAL A 145 -7.27 1.48 7.86
C VAL A 145 -6.78 0.52 8.93
N SER A 146 -5.91 1.03 9.80
CA SER A 146 -5.46 0.33 11.00
C SER A 146 -6.03 1.00 12.24
N VAL A 147 -6.73 0.22 13.05
CA VAL A 147 -7.40 0.67 14.27
C VAL A 147 -6.58 0.32 15.52
N GLN A 148 -6.93 0.91 16.65
CA GLN A 148 -6.32 0.58 17.93
C GLN A 148 -6.67 -0.86 18.35
N ASP A 149 -5.70 -1.59 18.87
CA ASP A 149 -5.88 -2.99 19.27
C ASP A 149 -6.85 -3.18 20.46
N ARG A 150 -7.08 -2.10 21.25
CA ARG A 150 -7.98 -2.13 22.42
C ARG A 150 -9.32 -1.46 22.16
N ASP A 151 -9.44 -0.67 21.11
CA ASP A 151 -10.64 0.07 20.73
C ASP A 151 -10.75 0.17 19.21
N GLY A 152 -11.36 -0.83 18.60
CA GLY A 152 -11.58 -0.88 17.14
C GLY A 152 -12.47 0.24 16.58
N THR A 153 -13.05 1.10 17.43
CA THR A 153 -13.81 2.28 17.00
C THR A 153 -12.92 3.49 16.71
N ARG A 154 -11.61 3.39 16.98
CA ARG A 154 -10.63 4.46 16.80
C ARG A 154 -9.49 4.03 15.88
N LEU A 155 -9.07 4.94 15.01
CA LEU A 155 -7.81 4.80 14.29
C LEU A 155 -6.64 4.81 15.28
N ARG A 156 -5.45 4.39 14.87
CA ARG A 156 -4.26 4.41 15.74
C ARG A 156 -3.87 5.82 16.19
N SER A 157 -4.23 6.85 15.45
CA SER A 157 -4.14 8.27 15.84
C SER A 157 -5.04 8.67 17.02
N GLY A 158 -6.06 7.84 17.34
CA GLY A 158 -7.08 8.13 18.32
C GLY A 158 -8.36 8.78 17.77
N GLU A 159 -8.39 9.14 16.50
CA GLU A 159 -9.54 9.69 15.81
C GLU A 159 -10.64 8.62 15.64
N PRO A 160 -11.94 8.99 15.72
CA PRO A 160 -13.01 8.03 15.50
C PRO A 160 -12.98 7.46 14.08
N VAL A 161 -13.13 6.15 13.93
CA VAL A 161 -13.27 5.51 12.59
C VAL A 161 -14.46 6.10 11.83
N ALA A 162 -15.55 6.46 12.54
CA ALA A 162 -16.73 7.09 11.94
C ALA A 162 -16.40 8.41 11.20
N ALA A 163 -15.35 9.14 11.61
CA ALA A 163 -14.93 10.37 10.95
C ALA A 163 -14.34 10.14 9.55
N LEU A 164 -14.02 8.88 9.18
CA LEU A 164 -13.70 8.53 7.80
C LEU A 164 -14.82 8.87 6.81
N ALA A 165 -16.08 8.93 7.28
CA ALA A 165 -17.21 9.30 6.43
C ALA A 165 -17.03 10.69 5.79
N GLU A 166 -16.45 11.65 6.52
CA GLU A 166 -16.16 12.99 6.00
C GLU A 166 -15.07 12.94 4.93
N VAL A 167 -14.00 12.18 5.19
CA VAL A 167 -12.90 11.99 4.23
C VAL A 167 -13.39 11.34 2.94
N LEU A 168 -14.26 10.33 3.06
CA LEU A 168 -14.83 9.62 1.91
C LEU A 168 -15.88 10.45 1.16
N ALA A 169 -16.55 11.38 1.81
CA ALA A 169 -17.43 12.35 1.16
C ALA A 169 -16.63 13.36 0.30
N GLU A 170 -15.44 13.75 0.73
CA GLU A 170 -14.53 14.62 0.00
C GLU A 170 -13.85 13.88 -1.18
N THR A 171 -13.33 12.69 -0.90
CA THR A 171 -12.59 11.86 -1.87
C THR A 171 -12.98 10.39 -1.68
N PRO A 172 -13.89 9.84 -2.50
CA PRO A 172 -14.44 8.50 -2.31
C PRO A 172 -13.41 7.41 -2.57
N ALA A 173 -13.50 6.31 -1.82
CA ALA A 173 -12.88 5.02 -2.10
C ALA A 173 -13.93 4.05 -2.66
N ASP A 174 -13.50 3.08 -3.48
CA ASP A 174 -14.39 2.04 -4.04
C ASP A 174 -14.67 0.94 -3.02
N ALA A 175 -13.78 0.77 -2.03
CA ALA A 175 -13.97 -0.10 -0.88
C ALA A 175 -13.24 0.46 0.35
N VAL A 176 -13.78 0.17 1.54
CA VAL A 176 -13.15 0.45 2.83
C VAL A 176 -12.92 -0.86 3.57
N LEU A 177 -11.71 -1.04 4.04
CA LEU A 177 -11.20 -2.26 4.65
C LEU A 177 -10.53 -1.93 5.99
N ALA A 178 -10.21 -2.96 6.75
CA ALA A 178 -9.33 -2.84 7.92
C ALA A 178 -8.24 -3.92 7.86
N ASN A 179 -7.02 -3.55 8.26
CA ASN A 179 -5.89 -4.48 8.32
C ASN A 179 -4.93 -4.14 9.47
N CYS A 180 -4.03 -5.06 9.76
CA CYS A 180 -2.95 -4.85 10.72
C CYS A 180 -3.45 -4.36 12.09
N SER A 181 -4.58 -4.87 12.54
CA SER A 181 -5.19 -4.62 13.86
C SER A 181 -5.55 -5.95 14.50
N MET A 182 -5.67 -5.98 15.82
CA MET A 182 -6.19 -7.16 16.52
C MET A 182 -7.67 -7.35 16.12
N PRO A 183 -8.09 -8.61 15.88
CA PRO A 183 -9.47 -8.93 15.57
C PRO A 183 -10.40 -8.73 16.78
#